data_7e57e40379faf51e2e0b3d4e99cba7a2
#
_entry.id   7e57e40379faf51e2e0b3d4e99cba7a2
#
_cell.length_a   1.000
_cell.length_b   1.000
_cell.length_c   1.000
_cell.angle_alpha   90.00
_cell.angle_beta   90.00
_cell.angle_gamma   90.00
#
_symmetry.space_group_name_H-M   'P 1'
#
loop_
_entity.id
_entity.type
_entity.pdbx_description
1 polymer ?
#
loop_
_entity_poly.entity_id
_entity_poly.type
_entity_poly.pdbx_seq_one_letter_code
_entity_poly.pdbx_strand_id
1 'polypeptide(L)'
;NFPSMGEIIPEYYLKINSSDLVTLLKRTVFCILNDSQKLEYTGAQFTVNRDILEISATGMQRVAIASVKFDTEYSNDFTVNIPKKTVSEIIRVFEHRNLIEIETDRRQISFKADNITVYSKLIEKFVKNIDRLFMADKYPVKAKIDRKSFIEASKRVSAITSEETPG
;
A
#
# COMPACT_ATOMS: atom_id res chain seq x y z
N ASN A 1 -8.33 -22.15 -21.48
CA ASN A 1 -7.38 -22.62 -20.49
C ASN A 1 -6.93 -21.43 -19.66
N PHE A 2 -7.42 -21.31 -18.42
CA PHE A 2 -6.77 -20.44 -17.46
C PHE A 2 -5.39 -21.02 -17.18
N PRO A 3 -4.31 -20.19 -17.20
CA PRO A 3 -3.02 -20.66 -16.74
C PRO A 3 -3.19 -21.18 -15.31
N SER A 4 -2.79 -22.41 -15.05
CA SER A 4 -2.70 -22.92 -13.69
C SER A 4 -1.73 -22.00 -12.94
N MET A 5 -2.26 -21.23 -11.98
CA MET A 5 -1.38 -20.59 -11.02
C MET A 5 -0.74 -21.71 -10.20
N GLY A 6 0.57 -21.81 -10.26
CA GLY A 6 1.30 -22.79 -9.47
C GLY A 6 0.93 -22.62 -8.00
N GLU A 7 0.84 -23.71 -7.26
CA GLU A 7 0.70 -23.65 -5.80
C GLU A 7 1.81 -22.77 -5.24
N ILE A 8 1.42 -21.76 -4.45
CA ILE A 8 2.39 -20.99 -3.68
C ILE A 8 2.94 -21.95 -2.62
N ILE A 9 4.24 -22.19 -2.62
CA ILE A 9 4.94 -22.77 -1.48
C ILE A 9 5.33 -21.57 -0.62
N PRO A 10 4.59 -21.27 0.46
CA PRO A 10 4.79 -20.01 1.18
C PRO A 10 6.13 -20.03 1.91
N GLU A 11 6.98 -19.04 1.60
CA GLU A 11 8.17 -18.73 2.38
C GLU A 11 7.83 -17.83 3.58
N TYR A 12 6.79 -17.01 3.43
CA TYR A 12 6.35 -16.04 4.43
C TYR A 12 4.84 -16.10 4.61
N TYR A 13 4.44 -15.88 5.83
CA TYR A 13 3.06 -15.90 6.28
C TYR A 13 2.79 -14.73 7.23
N LEU A 14 1.63 -14.11 7.08
CA LEU A 14 1.12 -13.08 7.97
C LEU A 14 -0.39 -13.21 8.10
N LYS A 15 -0.89 -13.10 9.32
CA LYS A 15 -2.30 -12.98 9.61
C LYS A 15 -2.58 -11.58 10.15
N ILE A 16 -3.60 -10.89 9.64
CA ILE A 16 -3.88 -9.49 9.99
C ILE A 16 -5.37 -9.20 9.93
N ASN A 17 -5.83 -8.26 10.77
CA ASN A 17 -7.19 -7.76 10.69
C ASN A 17 -7.44 -7.05 9.35
N SER A 18 -8.55 -7.38 8.72
CA SER A 18 -8.95 -6.80 7.45
C SER A 18 -9.09 -5.28 7.50
N SER A 19 -9.69 -4.77 8.59
CA SER A 19 -9.85 -3.33 8.82
C SER A 19 -8.52 -2.57 8.79
N ASP A 20 -7.49 -3.16 9.38
CA ASP A 20 -6.15 -2.57 9.45
C ASP A 20 -5.50 -2.57 8.07
N LEU A 21 -5.46 -3.72 7.41
CA LEU A 21 -4.90 -3.83 6.06
C LEU A 21 -5.59 -2.88 5.07
N VAL A 22 -6.91 -2.90 5.02
CA VAL A 22 -7.70 -2.05 4.10
C VAL A 22 -7.48 -0.57 4.40
N THR A 23 -7.39 -0.19 5.67
CA THR A 23 -7.10 1.19 6.08
C THR A 23 -5.72 1.64 5.59
N LEU A 24 -4.69 0.81 5.75
CA LEU A 24 -3.34 1.13 5.26
C LEU A 24 -3.33 1.29 3.73
N LEU A 25 -3.99 0.39 3.02
CA LEU A 25 -4.08 0.44 1.56
C LEU A 25 -4.83 1.68 1.07
N LYS A 26 -5.95 2.04 1.67
CA LYS A 26 -6.70 3.26 1.34
C LYS A 26 -5.88 4.53 1.57
N ARG A 27 -4.99 4.53 2.56
CA ARG A 27 -4.11 5.66 2.88
C ARG A 27 -2.93 5.80 1.92
N THR A 28 -2.63 4.80 1.10
CA THR A 28 -1.42 4.78 0.25
C THR A 28 -1.71 4.65 -1.24
N VAL A 29 -2.82 4.02 -1.63
CA VAL A 29 -3.15 3.66 -3.02
C VAL A 29 -3.13 4.85 -3.98
N PHE A 30 -3.46 6.06 -3.53
CA PHE A 30 -3.50 7.27 -4.36
C PHE A 30 -2.12 7.73 -4.84
N CYS A 31 -1.04 7.25 -4.21
CA CYS A 31 0.33 7.52 -4.64
C CYS A 31 0.81 6.57 -5.73
N ILE A 32 0.16 5.43 -5.93
CA ILE A 32 0.58 4.44 -6.92
C ILE A 32 0.24 4.93 -8.32
N LEU A 33 1.21 4.92 -9.21
CA LEU A 33 0.98 5.27 -10.63
C LEU A 33 0.18 4.19 -11.34
N ASN A 34 -0.62 4.58 -12.33
CA ASN A 34 -1.36 3.61 -13.17
C ASN A 34 -0.42 2.92 -14.15
N ASP A 35 0.52 3.69 -14.69
CA ASP A 35 1.53 3.24 -15.65
C ASP A 35 2.83 3.99 -15.43
N SER A 36 3.94 3.30 -15.59
CA SER A 36 5.29 3.89 -15.50
C SER A 36 6.32 2.94 -16.12
N GLN A 37 7.33 3.50 -16.81
CA GLN A 37 8.51 2.74 -17.19
C GLN A 37 9.30 2.22 -15.97
N LYS A 38 9.13 2.86 -14.83
CA LYS A 38 9.68 2.42 -13.55
C LYS A 38 8.62 1.63 -12.80
N LEU A 39 8.64 0.32 -12.98
CA LEU A 39 7.65 -0.62 -12.41
C LEU A 39 7.52 -0.51 -10.90
N GLU A 40 8.57 -0.16 -10.18
CA GLU A 40 8.55 0.04 -8.73
C GLU A 40 7.52 1.07 -8.25
N TYR A 41 7.09 2.00 -9.13
CA TYR A 41 6.08 3.03 -8.81
C TYR A 41 4.64 2.60 -9.14
N THR A 42 4.46 1.43 -9.76
CA THR A 42 3.12 0.91 -10.12
C THR A 42 2.54 -0.04 -9.08
N GLY A 43 3.17 -0.13 -7.92
CA GLY A 43 2.75 -0.98 -6.82
C GLY A 43 2.85 -0.31 -5.45
N ALA A 44 2.35 -1.01 -4.44
CA ALA A 44 2.55 -0.70 -3.03
C ALA A 44 3.57 -1.68 -2.44
N GLN A 45 4.56 -1.15 -1.76
CA GLN A 45 5.55 -1.94 -1.06
C GLN A 45 5.02 -2.29 0.34
N PHE A 46 4.92 -3.57 0.64
CA PHE A 46 4.57 -4.12 1.94
C PHE A 46 5.86 -4.54 2.62
N THR A 47 6.10 -4.03 3.80
CA THR A 47 7.24 -4.40 4.63
C THR A 47 6.73 -4.89 5.98
N VAL A 48 6.99 -6.14 6.29
CA VAL A 48 6.79 -6.71 7.63
C VAL A 48 8.14 -6.69 8.32
N ASN A 49 8.19 -6.02 9.46
CA ASN A 49 9.35 -5.98 10.32
C ASN A 49 8.89 -6.21 11.76
N ARG A 50 9.19 -7.39 12.30
CA ARG A 50 8.68 -7.87 13.60
C ARG A 50 7.14 -7.82 13.62
N ASP A 51 6.57 -7.00 14.51
CA ASP A 51 5.14 -6.84 14.74
C ASP A 51 4.54 -5.60 14.04
N ILE A 52 5.24 -5.05 13.04
CA ILE A 52 4.80 -3.88 12.27
C ILE A 52 4.63 -4.26 10.80
N LEU A 53 3.44 -4.02 10.27
CA LEU A 53 3.21 -3.95 8.84
C LEU A 53 3.27 -2.48 8.42
N GLU A 54 4.18 -2.15 7.54
CA GLU A 54 4.26 -0.88 6.85
C GLU A 54 3.90 -1.05 5.38
N ILE A 55 3.03 -0.17 4.89
CA ILE A 55 2.71 -0.07 3.47
C ILE A 55 3.16 1.29 2.97
N SER A 56 4.00 1.29 1.97
CA SER A 56 4.48 2.50 1.32
C SER A 56 4.17 2.49 -0.17
N ALA A 57 3.83 3.65 -0.71
CA ALA A 57 3.61 3.85 -2.12
C ALA A 57 4.16 5.21 -2.54
N THR A 58 4.76 5.27 -3.72
CA THR A 58 5.29 6.51 -4.26
C THR A 58 5.01 6.64 -5.74
N GLY A 59 4.63 7.85 -6.13
CA GLY A 59 4.71 8.32 -7.50
C GLY A 59 5.86 9.30 -7.63
N MET A 60 6.00 9.94 -8.77
CA MET A 60 7.12 10.88 -9.00
C MET A 60 7.10 12.10 -8.06
N GLN A 61 5.93 12.53 -7.59
CA GLN A 61 5.73 13.75 -6.80
C GLN A 61 5.05 13.52 -5.45
N ARG A 62 4.64 12.30 -5.16
CA ARG A 62 3.86 11.96 -3.96
C ARG A 62 4.38 10.69 -3.33
N VAL A 63 4.45 10.69 -2.03
CA VAL A 63 4.80 9.50 -1.24
C VAL A 63 3.80 9.38 -0.10
N ALA A 64 3.34 8.19 0.17
CA ALA A 64 2.54 7.88 1.34
C ALA A 64 3.12 6.65 2.03
N ILE A 65 3.21 6.72 3.35
CA ILE A 65 3.57 5.61 4.22
C ILE A 65 2.48 5.50 5.29
N ALA A 66 2.05 4.29 5.55
CA ALA A 66 1.13 4.00 6.63
C ALA A 66 1.55 2.69 7.29
N SER A 67 1.52 2.63 8.61
CA SER A 67 1.91 1.45 9.37
C SER A 67 0.90 1.11 10.45
N VAL A 68 0.86 -0.15 10.83
CA VAL A 68 0.11 -0.67 11.95
C VAL A 68 0.95 -1.70 12.69
N LYS A 69 0.81 -1.70 14.01
CA LYS A 69 1.31 -2.78 14.84
C LYS A 69 0.24 -3.88 14.90
N PHE A 70 0.65 -5.12 14.68
CA PHE A 70 -0.22 -6.29 14.78
C PHE A 70 0.30 -7.24 15.85
N ASP A 71 -0.59 -8.03 16.42
CA ASP A 71 -0.33 -9.02 17.47
C ASP A 71 -0.70 -10.45 17.03
N THR A 72 -0.84 -10.63 15.74
CA THR A 72 -1.25 -11.89 15.11
C THR A 72 -0.04 -12.71 14.65
N GLU A 73 -0.31 -13.89 14.11
CA GLU A 73 0.73 -14.80 13.64
C GLU A 73 1.43 -14.27 12.38
N TYR A 74 2.74 -14.37 12.36
CA TYR A 74 3.58 -14.19 11.18
C TYR A 74 4.81 -15.11 11.23
N SER A 75 5.45 -15.33 10.10
CA SER A 75 6.61 -16.23 10.03
C SER A 75 7.92 -15.48 10.27
N ASN A 76 8.26 -14.58 9.37
CA ASN A 76 9.51 -13.82 9.35
C ASN A 76 9.30 -12.45 8.71
N ASP A 77 10.28 -11.58 8.88
CA ASP A 77 10.32 -10.29 8.21
C ASP A 77 10.44 -10.47 6.69
N PHE A 78 9.66 -9.70 5.94
CA PHE A 78 9.70 -9.74 4.48
C PHE A 78 9.31 -8.39 3.88
N THR A 79 9.69 -8.19 2.61
CA THR A 79 9.26 -7.05 1.81
C THR A 79 8.83 -7.55 0.43
N VAL A 80 7.65 -7.11 0.00
CA VAL A 80 7.09 -7.41 -1.32
C VAL A 80 6.48 -6.16 -1.95
N ASN A 81 6.43 -6.10 -3.29
CA ASN A 81 5.80 -4.99 -4.00
C ASN A 81 4.58 -5.50 -4.78
N ILE A 82 3.40 -5.01 -4.42
CA ILE A 82 2.10 -5.51 -4.89
C ILE A 82 1.54 -4.55 -5.93
N PRO A 83 1.16 -5.04 -7.13
CA PRO A 83 0.62 -4.21 -8.20
C PRO A 83 -0.62 -3.44 -7.79
N LYS A 84 -0.80 -2.20 -8.29
CA LYS A 84 -1.95 -1.34 -8.01
C LYS A 84 -3.30 -2.03 -8.21
N LYS A 85 -3.43 -2.81 -9.29
CA LYS A 85 -4.66 -3.55 -9.57
C LYS A 85 -5.03 -4.49 -8.43
N THR A 86 -4.05 -5.24 -7.93
CA THR A 86 -4.24 -6.15 -6.78
C THR A 86 -4.59 -5.37 -5.52
N VAL A 87 -3.90 -4.25 -5.24
CA VAL A 87 -4.22 -3.37 -4.10
C VAL A 87 -5.68 -2.91 -4.16
N SER A 88 -6.16 -2.48 -5.32
CA SER A 88 -7.55 -2.05 -5.50
C SER A 88 -8.55 -3.19 -5.30
N GLU A 89 -8.23 -4.41 -5.76
CA GLU A 89 -9.06 -5.58 -5.54
C GLU A 89 -9.11 -5.99 -4.07
N ILE A 90 -7.99 -5.95 -3.35
CA ILE A 90 -7.94 -6.24 -1.91
C ILE A 90 -8.87 -5.28 -1.16
N ILE A 91 -8.78 -3.99 -1.42
CA ILE A 91 -9.65 -2.99 -0.80
C ILE A 91 -11.12 -3.33 -1.05
N ARG A 92 -11.49 -3.64 -2.29
CA ARG A 92 -12.87 -3.93 -2.68
C ARG A 92 -13.41 -5.21 -2.07
N VAL A 93 -12.60 -6.27 -2.05
CA VAL A 93 -13.05 -7.63 -1.71
C VAL A 93 -13.05 -7.87 -0.20
N PHE A 94 -12.08 -7.27 0.52
CA PHE A 94 -11.85 -7.59 1.92
C PHE A 94 -12.32 -6.52 2.91
N GLU A 95 -12.90 -5.39 2.46
CA GLU A 95 -13.28 -4.25 3.33
C GLU A 95 -14.16 -4.62 4.53
N HIS A 96 -14.95 -5.68 4.42
CA HIS A 96 -15.89 -6.10 5.46
C HIS A 96 -15.61 -7.50 6.00
N ARG A 97 -14.36 -7.95 5.95
CA ARG A 97 -13.94 -9.24 6.51
C ARG A 97 -13.31 -9.05 7.88
N ASN A 98 -13.14 -10.15 8.61
CA ASN A 98 -12.53 -10.09 9.93
C ASN A 98 -11.01 -10.19 9.84
N LEU A 99 -10.53 -11.30 9.36
CA LEU A 99 -9.11 -11.65 9.36
C LEU A 99 -8.69 -12.08 7.97
N ILE A 100 -7.50 -11.66 7.54
CA ILE A 100 -6.90 -12.03 6.28
C ILE A 100 -5.62 -12.82 6.55
N GLU A 101 -5.50 -13.96 5.91
CA GLU A 101 -4.28 -14.73 5.82
C GLU A 101 -3.54 -14.33 4.56
N ILE A 102 -2.28 -13.97 4.70
CA ILE A 102 -1.40 -13.55 3.61
C ILE A 102 -0.27 -14.57 3.53
N GLU A 103 -0.10 -15.16 2.36
CA GLU A 103 0.99 -16.08 2.06
C GLU A 103 1.74 -15.58 0.85
N THR A 104 3.05 -15.60 0.92
CA THR A 104 3.89 -15.18 -0.20
C THR A 104 5.15 -16.01 -0.32
N ASP A 105 5.55 -16.25 -1.55
CA ASP A 105 6.91 -16.54 -1.95
C ASP A 105 7.54 -15.24 -2.52
N ARG A 106 8.66 -15.29 -3.15
CA ARG A 106 9.29 -14.07 -3.71
C ARG A 106 8.69 -13.61 -5.05
N ARG A 107 7.74 -14.35 -5.62
CA ARG A 107 7.18 -14.10 -6.96
C ARG A 107 5.68 -13.85 -6.94
N GLN A 108 4.98 -14.42 -5.97
CA GLN A 108 3.53 -14.39 -5.88
C GLN A 108 3.09 -14.18 -4.44
N ILE A 109 1.89 -13.68 -4.29
CA ILE A 109 1.24 -13.45 -3.01
C ILE A 109 -0.21 -13.88 -3.09
N SER A 110 -0.74 -14.45 -2.02
CA SER A 110 -2.16 -14.74 -1.85
C SER A 110 -2.72 -14.03 -0.62
N PHE A 111 -3.96 -13.63 -0.74
CA PHE A 111 -4.78 -13.05 0.33
C PHE A 111 -6.01 -13.91 0.47
N LYS A 112 -6.24 -14.47 1.64
CA LYS A 112 -7.36 -15.38 1.90
C LYS A 112 -8.17 -14.90 3.09
N ALA A 113 -9.48 -14.85 2.93
CA ALA A 113 -10.44 -14.67 4.01
C ALA A 113 -11.74 -15.40 3.67
N ASP A 114 -12.27 -16.14 4.63
CA ASP A 114 -13.45 -16.98 4.46
C ASP A 114 -13.29 -17.95 3.26
N ASN A 115 -14.14 -17.79 2.24
CA ASN A 115 -14.15 -18.59 1.02
C ASN A 115 -13.56 -17.86 -0.20
N ILE A 116 -12.88 -16.74 0.01
CA ILE A 116 -12.30 -15.91 -1.07
C ILE A 116 -10.79 -15.97 -0.97
N THR A 117 -10.15 -16.22 -2.10
CA THR A 117 -8.70 -16.10 -2.24
C THR A 117 -8.38 -15.23 -3.45
N VAL A 118 -7.52 -14.25 -3.24
CA VAL A 118 -6.98 -13.38 -4.29
C VAL A 118 -5.50 -13.70 -4.46
N TYR A 119 -5.10 -14.07 -5.67
CA TYR A 119 -3.70 -14.32 -6.02
C TYR A 119 -3.16 -13.18 -6.88
N SER A 120 -1.89 -12.86 -6.73
CA SER A 120 -1.20 -11.88 -7.55
C SER A 120 0.26 -12.25 -7.77
N LYS A 121 0.78 -11.89 -8.95
CA LYS A 121 2.23 -11.80 -9.16
C LYS A 121 2.74 -10.55 -8.48
N LEU A 122 3.97 -10.60 -7.99
CA LEU A 122 4.66 -9.47 -7.38
C LEU A 122 5.45 -8.69 -8.43
N ILE A 123 5.71 -7.43 -8.12
CA ILE A 123 6.66 -6.60 -8.85
C ILE A 123 8.04 -6.85 -8.25
N GLU A 124 8.99 -7.31 -9.05
CA GLU A 124 10.34 -7.67 -8.59
C GLU A 124 11.22 -6.47 -8.20
N LYS A 125 10.73 -5.24 -8.49
CA LYS A 125 11.45 -4.00 -8.22
C LYS A 125 10.89 -3.28 -7.00
N PHE A 126 11.78 -2.66 -6.22
CA PHE A 126 11.46 -1.94 -5.00
C PHE A 126 11.92 -0.50 -5.09
N VAL A 127 11.17 0.40 -4.45
CA VAL A 127 11.61 1.78 -4.25
C VAL A 127 12.65 1.82 -3.14
N LYS A 128 13.84 2.29 -3.46
CA LYS A 128 14.94 2.38 -2.49
C LYS A 128 14.84 3.66 -1.68
N ASN A 129 15.18 3.57 -0.38
CA ASN A 129 15.35 4.74 0.50
C ASN A 129 14.10 5.62 0.67
N ILE A 130 12.90 5.06 0.66
CA ILE A 130 11.66 5.81 0.94
C ILE A 130 11.78 6.57 2.27
N ASP A 131 12.35 5.94 3.30
CA ASP A 131 12.51 6.54 4.63
C ASP A 131 13.31 7.85 4.62
N ARG A 132 14.26 7.99 3.70
CA ARG A 132 15.05 9.22 3.56
C ARG A 132 14.24 10.42 3.11
N LEU A 133 13.08 10.20 2.50
CA LEU A 133 12.18 11.28 2.08
C LEU A 133 11.43 11.90 3.26
N PHE A 134 11.36 11.20 4.38
CA PHE A 134 10.64 11.62 5.60
C PHE A 134 11.57 12.05 6.76
N MET A 135 12.86 12.24 6.51
CA MET A 135 13.77 12.72 7.54
C MET A 135 13.37 14.13 7.97
N ALA A 136 12.61 14.21 9.06
CA ALA A 136 12.04 15.43 9.61
C ALA A 136 13.09 16.52 9.91
N ASP A 137 14.34 16.11 10.14
CA ASP A 137 15.45 17.01 10.49
C ASP A 137 15.96 17.82 9.29
N LYS A 138 15.60 17.44 8.07
CA LYS A 138 15.97 18.16 6.85
C LYS A 138 15.08 19.36 6.54
N TYR A 139 13.94 19.52 7.21
CA TYR A 139 13.00 20.59 6.93
C TYR A 139 13.13 21.70 7.97
N PRO A 140 13.57 22.91 7.57
CA PRO A 140 13.78 24.02 8.51
C PRO A 140 12.47 24.62 9.03
N VAL A 141 11.36 24.38 8.35
CA VAL A 141 10.03 24.92 8.70
C VAL A 141 9.07 23.79 9.02
N LYS A 142 8.46 23.86 10.19
CA LYS A 142 7.40 22.93 10.63
C LYS A 142 6.16 23.74 10.99
N ALA A 143 4.99 23.31 10.51
CA ALA A 143 3.71 23.92 10.85
C ALA A 143 2.77 22.86 11.44
N LYS A 144 2.04 23.22 12.51
CA LYS A 144 0.96 22.43 13.06
C LYS A 144 -0.35 23.13 12.72
N ILE A 145 -1.22 22.45 11.98
CA ILE A 145 -2.43 23.04 11.39
C ILE A 145 -3.63 22.17 11.77
N ASP A 146 -4.78 22.80 12.04
CA ASP A 146 -6.03 22.05 12.18
C ASP A 146 -6.41 21.40 10.84
N ARG A 147 -6.63 20.09 10.88
CA ARG A 147 -6.86 19.27 9.69
C ARG A 147 -8.12 19.69 8.91
N LYS A 148 -9.22 19.99 9.63
CA LYS A 148 -10.51 20.33 8.99
C LYS A 148 -10.40 21.67 8.28
N SER A 149 -9.92 22.67 8.97
CA SER A 149 -9.72 24.02 8.43
C SER A 149 -8.79 24.01 7.21
N PHE A 150 -7.72 23.21 7.25
CA PHE A 150 -6.81 23.09 6.13
C PHE A 150 -7.45 22.41 4.91
N ILE A 151 -8.22 21.33 5.11
CA ILE A 151 -8.96 20.66 4.03
C ILE A 151 -9.99 21.60 3.40
N GLU A 152 -10.74 22.35 4.21
CA GLU A 152 -11.75 23.30 3.70
C GLU A 152 -11.12 24.44 2.92
N ALA A 153 -10.02 24.99 3.40
CA ALA A 153 -9.26 26.02 2.67
C ALA A 153 -8.72 25.48 1.34
N SER A 154 -8.13 24.29 1.36
CA SER A 154 -7.60 23.64 0.15
C SER A 154 -8.68 23.36 -0.89
N LYS A 155 -9.88 22.92 -0.47
CA LYS A 155 -11.02 22.74 -1.38
C LYS A 155 -11.48 24.04 -2.03
N ARG A 156 -11.53 25.15 -1.28
CA ARG A 156 -11.88 26.46 -1.84
C ARG A 156 -10.88 26.92 -2.91
N VAL A 157 -9.59 26.76 -2.65
CA VAL A 157 -8.54 27.11 -3.64
C VAL A 157 -8.60 26.20 -4.85
N SER A 158 -8.77 24.88 -4.65
CA SER A 158 -8.86 23.93 -5.74
C SER A 158 -10.04 24.19 -6.70
N ALA A 159 -11.17 24.69 -6.17
CA ALA A 159 -12.32 25.05 -6.99
C ALA A 159 -12.02 26.19 -7.98
N ILE A 160 -11.16 27.13 -7.60
CA ILE A 160 -10.77 28.26 -8.44
C ILE A 160 -9.72 27.83 -9.48
N THR A 161 -8.75 27.00 -9.09
CA THR A 161 -7.67 26.57 -9.97
C THR A 161 -8.11 25.56 -11.04
N SER A 162 -9.22 24.86 -10.86
CA SER A 162 -9.76 23.92 -11.86
C SER A 162 -10.43 24.63 -13.05
N GLU A 163 -10.77 25.93 -12.94
CA GLU A 163 -11.36 26.72 -14.03
C GLU A 163 -10.30 27.39 -14.93
N GLU A 164 -9.05 27.53 -14.48
CA GLU A 164 -8.00 28.26 -15.21
C GLU A 164 -7.01 27.37 -16.00
N THR A 165 -7.12 26.05 -15.91
CA THR A 165 -6.28 25.14 -16.71
C THR A 165 -7.15 24.17 -17.52
N PRO A 166 -7.65 24.58 -18.71
CA PRO A 166 -8.01 23.61 -19.73
C PRO A 166 -6.71 22.95 -20.18
N GLY A 167 -6.51 21.64 -19.80
CA GLY A 167 -5.37 20.83 -20.12
C GLY A 167 -5.21 20.51 -21.57
#